data_c399553069ac0249a49467a3f7ea428c
#
_entry.id   c399553069ac0249a49467a3f7ea428c
#
_cell.length_a   1.000
_cell.length_b   1.000
_cell.length_c   1.000
_cell.angle_alpha   90.00
_cell.angle_beta   90.00
_cell.angle_gamma   90.00
#
_symmetry.space_group_name_H-M   'P 1'
#
loop_
_entity.id
_entity.type
_entity.pdbx_description
1 polymer ?
#
loop_
_entity_poly.entity_id
_entity_poly.type
_entity_poly.pdbx_seq_one_letter_code
_entity_poly.pdbx_strand_id
1 'polypeptide(L)'
;MRKAFSYQLYPTRRQTEALEAQLTATRRLYNAALEQRRTIWHSRRESISVYQQLRELPDLRRAEPDLGAVHTHACQTTLQRLDAAFRAFFRRVKAKETPGYPRFKGCDRWDSLVFKEYGNGALIVDGRLRIFGIGHVKLKLHRPITGTIKTVTLKRDVRGRWAVIFSCADVPARMFPKANADVGIDMGLTAFATLSTGEAIDNPRWYRQTEASLAAAQRAPQRVAALEAYIATGNTLAAAD
;
A
#
# COMPACT_ATOMS: atom_id res chain seq x y z
N MET A 1 -5.48 -20.44 10.74
CA MET A 1 -4.29 -19.83 10.07
C MET A 1 -4.37 -18.32 10.08
N ARG A 2 -3.27 -17.59 9.74
CA ARG A 2 -3.32 -16.13 9.54
C ARG A 2 -3.62 -15.80 8.08
N LYS A 3 -4.47 -14.78 7.84
CA LYS A 3 -4.84 -14.33 6.49
C LYS A 3 -5.03 -12.81 6.47
N ALA A 4 -4.70 -12.20 5.35
CA ALA A 4 -4.95 -10.77 5.11
C ALA A 4 -6.14 -10.59 4.15
N PHE A 5 -7.04 -9.66 4.49
CA PHE A 5 -8.18 -9.27 3.66
C PHE A 5 -8.02 -7.81 3.26
N SER A 6 -7.97 -7.56 1.96
CA SER A 6 -7.84 -6.20 1.42
C SER A 6 -9.15 -5.73 0.81
N TYR A 7 -9.52 -4.46 1.09
CA TYR A 7 -10.74 -3.82 0.61
C TYR A 7 -10.44 -2.41 0.16
N GLN A 8 -11.15 -1.98 -0.90
CA GLN A 8 -11.03 -0.61 -1.40
C GLN A 8 -11.75 0.38 -0.48
N LEU A 9 -11.08 1.50 -0.19
CA LEU A 9 -11.65 2.66 0.49
C LEU A 9 -11.99 3.74 -0.54
N TYR A 10 -13.04 4.51 -0.24
CA TYR A 10 -13.49 5.64 -1.04
C TYR A 10 -13.57 6.89 -0.15
N PRO A 11 -12.40 7.48 0.21
CA PRO A 11 -12.37 8.71 0.99
C PRO A 11 -12.87 9.89 0.15
N THR A 12 -13.54 10.85 0.78
CA THR A 12 -13.82 12.16 0.20
C THR A 12 -12.51 12.94 0.03
N ARG A 13 -12.53 14.06 -0.71
CA ARG A 13 -11.35 14.93 -0.87
C ARG A 13 -10.76 15.34 0.47
N ARG A 14 -11.59 15.84 1.41
CA ARG A 14 -11.16 16.22 2.76
C ARG A 14 -10.55 15.06 3.55
N GLN A 15 -11.14 13.87 3.43
CA GLN A 15 -10.59 12.66 4.08
C GLN A 15 -9.26 12.22 3.45
N THR A 16 -9.11 12.36 2.14
CA THR A 16 -7.85 12.09 1.43
C THR A 16 -6.75 13.03 1.91
N GLU A 17 -7.04 14.33 1.99
CA GLU A 17 -6.11 15.34 2.51
C GLU A 17 -5.66 15.01 3.96
N ALA A 18 -6.60 14.59 4.82
CA ALA A 18 -6.28 14.17 6.19
C ALA A 18 -5.43 12.88 6.24
N LEU A 19 -5.70 11.90 5.37
CA LEU A 19 -4.90 10.68 5.25
C LEU A 19 -3.46 11.00 4.79
N GLU A 20 -3.31 11.89 3.81
CA GLU A 20 -2.01 12.33 3.31
C GLU A 20 -1.22 13.13 4.38
N ALA A 21 -1.90 13.95 5.16
CA ALA A 21 -1.30 14.65 6.29
C ALA A 21 -0.74 13.67 7.33
N GLN A 22 -1.51 12.63 7.69
CA GLN A 22 -1.06 11.58 8.61
C GLN A 22 0.10 10.76 8.04
N LEU A 23 0.11 10.43 6.74
CA LEU A 23 1.26 9.81 6.09
C LEU A 23 2.50 10.70 6.16
N THR A 24 2.35 11.99 5.88
CA THR A 24 3.45 12.96 5.91
C THR A 24 4.03 13.09 7.31
N ALA A 25 3.19 13.22 8.35
CA ALA A 25 3.62 13.30 9.73
C ALA A 25 4.39 12.03 10.17
N THR A 26 3.88 10.84 9.85
CA THR A 26 4.57 9.58 10.19
C THR A 26 5.86 9.37 9.39
N ARG A 27 5.94 9.83 8.14
CA ARG A 27 7.18 9.83 7.36
C ARG A 27 8.24 10.76 7.97
N ARG A 28 7.83 11.96 8.38
CA ARG A 28 8.71 12.92 9.10
C ARG A 28 9.24 12.30 10.39
N LEU A 29 8.37 11.65 11.17
CA LEU A 29 8.77 10.93 12.38
C LEU A 29 9.80 9.84 12.09
N TYR A 30 9.60 9.01 11.04
CA TYR A 30 10.58 8.00 10.64
C TYR A 30 11.94 8.61 10.32
N ASN A 31 11.95 9.68 9.53
CA ASN A 31 13.18 10.35 9.11
C ASN A 31 13.88 11.04 10.28
N ALA A 32 13.16 11.73 11.16
CA ALA A 32 13.71 12.35 12.35
C ALA A 32 14.31 11.31 13.32
N ALA A 33 13.61 10.20 13.53
CA ALA A 33 14.10 9.11 14.37
C ALA A 33 15.36 8.43 13.80
N LEU A 34 15.45 8.30 12.46
CA LEU A 34 16.65 7.82 11.78
C LEU A 34 17.83 8.80 11.97
N GLU A 35 17.58 10.10 11.78
CA GLU A 35 18.61 11.13 11.96
C GLU A 35 19.09 11.18 13.41
N GLN A 36 18.21 11.11 14.37
CA GLN A 36 18.57 11.03 15.80
C GLN A 36 19.55 9.88 16.07
N ARG A 37 19.24 8.66 15.57
CA ARG A 37 20.14 7.49 15.72
C ARG A 37 21.50 7.72 15.06
N ARG A 38 21.51 8.34 13.87
CA ARG A 38 22.75 8.65 13.14
C ARG A 38 23.61 9.67 13.90
N THR A 39 23.01 10.78 14.30
CA THR A 39 23.69 11.88 14.99
C THR A 39 24.31 11.41 16.29
N ILE A 40 23.57 10.67 17.13
CA ILE A 40 24.10 10.18 18.42
C ILE A 40 25.21 9.14 18.20
N TRP A 41 25.08 8.27 17.21
CA TRP A 41 26.16 7.35 16.86
C TRP A 41 27.43 8.09 16.40
N HIS A 42 27.29 9.12 15.57
CA HIS A 42 28.44 9.90 15.09
C HIS A 42 29.11 10.71 16.22
N SER A 43 28.32 11.35 17.08
CA SER A 43 28.84 12.25 18.13
C SER A 43 29.31 11.51 19.38
N ARG A 44 28.61 10.44 19.79
CA ARG A 44 28.86 9.77 21.09
C ARG A 44 29.23 8.30 20.99
N ARG A 45 29.14 7.70 19.80
CA ARG A 45 29.28 6.25 19.58
C ARG A 45 28.29 5.40 20.38
N GLU A 46 27.15 5.99 20.76
CA GLU A 46 26.07 5.35 21.48
C GLU A 46 24.96 4.95 20.53
N SER A 47 24.30 3.83 20.79
CA SER A 47 23.13 3.40 20.01
C SER A 47 21.84 3.67 20.77
N ILE A 48 20.85 4.26 20.09
CA ILE A 48 19.50 4.48 20.64
C ILE A 48 18.62 3.29 20.28
N SER A 49 17.99 2.73 21.31
CA SER A 49 16.98 1.68 21.16
C SER A 49 15.62 2.27 20.75
N VAL A 50 14.76 1.42 20.16
CA VAL A 50 13.36 1.80 19.88
C VAL A 50 12.61 2.18 21.15
N TYR A 51 12.93 1.57 22.29
CA TYR A 51 12.27 1.86 23.57
C TYR A 51 12.55 3.27 24.07
N GLN A 52 13.77 3.79 23.88
CA GLN A 52 14.12 5.18 24.18
C GLN A 52 13.29 6.12 23.30
N GLN A 53 13.25 5.91 22.00
CA GLN A 53 12.44 6.71 21.08
C GLN A 53 10.92 6.62 21.38
N LEU A 54 10.45 5.46 21.86
CA LEU A 54 9.05 5.31 22.26
C LEU A 54 8.73 6.06 23.57
N ARG A 55 9.69 6.23 24.47
CA ARG A 55 9.53 7.06 25.70
C ARG A 55 9.46 8.55 25.37
N GLU A 56 10.19 9.02 24.36
CA GLU A 56 10.17 10.41 23.90
C GLU A 56 8.91 10.76 23.10
N LEU A 57 8.23 9.76 22.54
CA LEU A 57 7.08 9.94 21.64
C LEU A 57 5.93 10.76 22.26
N PRO A 58 5.52 10.61 23.52
CA PRO A 58 4.46 11.42 24.12
C PRO A 58 4.78 12.91 24.14
N ASP A 59 6.02 13.27 24.46
CA ASP A 59 6.49 14.65 24.50
C ASP A 59 6.57 15.24 23.10
N LEU A 60 7.14 14.50 22.18
CA LEU A 60 7.19 14.88 20.76
C LEU A 60 5.79 15.13 20.18
N ARG A 61 4.81 14.29 20.50
CA ARG A 61 3.41 14.46 20.04
C ARG A 61 2.71 15.66 20.67
N ARG A 62 3.14 16.11 21.87
CA ARG A 62 2.65 17.35 22.49
C ARG A 62 3.27 18.58 21.84
N ALA A 63 4.55 18.51 21.48
CA ALA A 63 5.27 19.60 20.85
C ALA A 63 4.90 19.80 19.37
N GLU A 64 4.56 18.73 18.65
CA GLU A 64 4.30 18.71 17.21
C GLU A 64 2.80 18.43 16.94
N PRO A 65 1.97 19.45 16.65
CA PRO A 65 0.52 19.28 16.45
C PRO A 65 0.16 18.31 15.35
N ASP A 66 0.91 18.30 14.23
CA ASP A 66 0.72 17.35 13.11
C ASP A 66 0.85 15.91 13.59
N LEU A 67 1.80 15.65 14.48
CA LEU A 67 2.04 14.33 15.03
C LEU A 67 1.03 14.00 16.14
N GLY A 68 0.56 15.01 16.88
CA GLY A 68 -0.53 14.91 17.85
C GLY A 68 -1.84 14.46 17.20
N ALA A 69 -2.11 14.89 15.97
CA ALA A 69 -3.29 14.51 15.18
C ALA A 69 -3.23 13.06 14.64
N VAL A 70 -2.08 12.39 14.69
CA VAL A 70 -1.92 10.99 14.29
C VAL A 70 -2.17 10.07 15.48
N HIS A 71 -2.86 8.96 15.25
CA HIS A 71 -3.07 7.95 16.31
C HIS A 71 -1.74 7.37 16.83
N THR A 72 -1.64 7.18 18.14
CA THR A 72 -0.42 6.70 18.80
C THR A 72 0.12 5.39 18.20
N HIS A 73 -0.75 4.43 17.84
CA HIS A 73 -0.34 3.18 17.21
C HIS A 73 0.39 3.41 15.88
N ALA A 74 -0.06 4.34 15.04
CA ALA A 74 0.62 4.65 13.78
C ALA A 74 2.01 5.28 14.02
N CYS A 75 2.15 6.12 15.04
CA CYS A 75 3.46 6.66 15.43
C CYS A 75 4.39 5.56 15.98
N GLN A 76 3.90 4.72 16.88
CA GLN A 76 4.67 3.61 17.47
C GLN A 76 5.11 2.60 16.40
N THR A 77 4.22 2.22 15.47
CA THR A 77 4.57 1.31 14.37
C THR A 77 5.58 1.93 13.42
N THR A 78 5.58 3.25 13.25
CA THR A 78 6.61 3.98 12.49
C THR A 78 7.99 3.78 13.09
N LEU A 79 8.15 3.98 14.40
CA LEU A 79 9.41 3.76 15.11
C LEU A 79 9.84 2.28 15.08
N GLN A 80 8.89 1.36 15.21
CA GLN A 80 9.15 -0.08 15.10
C GLN A 80 9.56 -0.51 13.69
N ARG A 81 9.04 0.14 12.63
CA ARG A 81 9.49 -0.09 11.23
C ARG A 81 10.94 0.34 11.05
N LEU A 82 11.36 1.45 11.65
CA LEU A 82 12.75 1.87 11.66
C LEU A 82 13.63 0.84 12.39
N ASP A 83 13.19 0.39 13.55
CA ASP A 83 13.92 -0.62 14.32
C ASP A 83 14.05 -1.95 13.56
N ALA A 84 12.99 -2.39 12.90
CA ALA A 84 13.02 -3.57 12.04
C ALA A 84 14.03 -3.42 10.88
N ALA A 85 14.15 -2.21 10.31
CA ALA A 85 15.13 -1.93 9.27
C ALA A 85 16.58 -2.04 9.81
N PHE A 86 16.85 -1.51 11.03
CA PHE A 86 18.15 -1.68 11.68
C PHE A 86 18.44 -3.14 12.04
N ARG A 87 17.45 -3.87 12.57
CA ARG A 87 17.62 -5.32 12.84
C ARG A 87 17.94 -6.10 11.57
N ALA A 88 17.29 -5.79 10.46
CA ALA A 88 17.60 -6.41 9.17
C ALA A 88 19.00 -6.06 8.67
N PHE A 89 19.45 -4.81 8.86
CA PHE A 89 20.80 -4.37 8.55
C PHE A 89 21.84 -5.18 9.35
N PHE A 90 21.74 -5.20 10.68
CA PHE A 90 22.69 -5.91 11.53
C PHE A 90 22.68 -7.42 11.33
N ARG A 91 21.52 -8.03 11.03
CA ARG A 91 21.42 -9.45 10.67
C ARG A 91 22.26 -9.76 9.43
N ARG A 92 22.18 -8.92 8.38
CA ARG A 92 22.98 -9.09 7.15
C ARG A 92 24.47 -8.89 7.40
N VAL A 93 24.84 -7.88 8.20
CA VAL A 93 26.24 -7.68 8.61
C VAL A 93 26.77 -8.94 9.29
N LYS A 94 26.02 -9.50 10.25
CA LYS A 94 26.43 -10.74 10.95
C LYS A 94 26.53 -11.95 10.02
N ALA A 95 25.63 -12.03 9.03
CA ALA A 95 25.61 -13.08 8.02
C ALA A 95 26.65 -12.88 6.90
N LYS A 96 27.45 -11.79 6.94
CA LYS A 96 28.41 -11.38 5.89
C LYS A 96 27.75 -11.18 4.52
N GLU A 97 26.43 -10.88 4.50
CA GLU A 97 25.70 -10.48 3.30
C GLU A 97 25.93 -8.99 3.02
N THR A 98 25.59 -8.51 1.80
CA THR A 98 25.63 -7.09 1.47
C THR A 98 24.58 -6.32 2.30
N PRO A 99 24.97 -5.52 3.32
CA PRO A 99 24.04 -4.84 4.18
C PRO A 99 23.53 -3.54 3.53
N GLY A 100 22.22 -3.35 3.52
CA GLY A 100 21.62 -2.06 3.16
C GLY A 100 21.34 -1.23 4.42
N TYR A 101 22.06 -0.13 4.61
CA TYR A 101 21.78 0.78 5.73
C TYR A 101 20.39 1.42 5.60
N PRO A 102 19.63 1.62 6.69
CA PRO A 102 18.34 2.30 6.64
C PRO A 102 18.43 3.67 5.99
N ARG A 103 17.55 3.95 5.03
CA ARG A 103 17.56 5.19 4.26
C ARG A 103 16.37 6.07 4.62
N PHE A 104 16.51 7.38 4.45
CA PHE A 104 15.40 8.33 4.50
C PHE A 104 14.29 7.93 3.53
N LYS A 105 13.06 8.17 3.93
CA LYS A 105 11.87 7.88 3.13
C LYS A 105 11.40 9.14 2.41
N GLY A 106 11.39 9.10 1.08
CA GLY A 106 10.71 10.08 0.25
C GLY A 106 9.19 9.91 0.29
N CYS A 107 8.46 10.86 -0.29
CA CYS A 107 6.99 10.85 -0.33
C CYS A 107 6.44 9.58 -0.98
N ASP A 108 7.08 9.12 -2.06
CA ASP A 108 6.63 7.96 -2.84
C ASP A 108 6.94 6.61 -2.18
N ARG A 109 7.81 6.62 -1.15
CA ARG A 109 8.24 5.41 -0.44
C ARG A 109 7.63 5.26 0.95
N TRP A 110 6.60 6.07 1.24
CA TRP A 110 5.85 6.02 2.50
C TRP A 110 4.36 6.04 2.19
N ASP A 111 3.77 4.87 2.13
CA ASP A 111 2.45 4.62 1.54
C ASP A 111 1.42 4.02 2.51
N SER A 112 1.79 3.82 3.79
CA SER A 112 0.93 3.07 4.68
C SER A 112 0.99 3.51 6.14
N LEU A 113 -0.19 3.48 6.80
CA LEU A 113 -0.41 3.66 8.24
C LEU A 113 -0.84 2.33 8.85
N VAL A 114 -0.27 1.96 9.99
CA VAL A 114 -0.57 0.68 10.65
C VAL A 114 -1.08 0.91 12.06
N PHE A 115 -2.27 0.36 12.34
CA PHE A 115 -2.87 0.28 13.67
C PHE A 115 -2.68 -1.16 14.19
N LYS A 116 -2.01 -1.29 15.35
CA LYS A 116 -1.63 -2.60 15.91
C LYS A 116 -2.79 -3.43 16.38
N GLU A 117 -3.91 -2.78 16.67
CA GLU A 117 -5.08 -3.38 17.29
C GLU A 117 -6.34 -2.87 16.62
N TYR A 118 -7.21 -3.79 16.21
CA TYR A 118 -8.53 -3.46 15.69
C TYR A 118 -9.41 -2.89 16.80
N GLY A 119 -10.16 -1.84 16.49
CA GLY A 119 -10.98 -1.13 17.46
C GLY A 119 -10.26 0.08 18.08
N ASN A 120 -8.93 0.07 18.11
CA ASN A 120 -8.12 1.16 18.66
C ASN A 120 -7.47 1.98 17.53
N GLY A 121 -8.17 3.04 17.11
CA GLY A 121 -7.78 3.94 16.01
C GLY A 121 -8.39 3.63 14.66
N ALA A 122 -8.80 2.38 14.38
CA ALA A 122 -9.52 2.02 13.17
C ALA A 122 -10.47 0.84 13.43
N LEU A 123 -11.76 0.98 13.08
CA LEU A 123 -12.75 -0.09 13.20
C LEU A 123 -13.89 0.08 12.20
N ILE A 124 -14.57 -1.01 11.88
CA ILE A 124 -15.76 -1.01 11.02
C ILE A 124 -16.98 -0.67 11.87
N VAL A 125 -17.73 0.36 11.46
CA VAL A 125 -18.99 0.79 12.05
C VAL A 125 -19.98 1.02 10.91
N ASP A 126 -21.13 0.36 10.94
CA ASP A 126 -22.20 0.50 9.95
C ASP A 126 -21.71 0.37 8.48
N GLY A 127 -20.85 -0.63 8.22
CA GLY A 127 -20.28 -0.89 6.90
C GLY A 127 -19.26 0.16 6.41
N ARG A 128 -18.86 1.12 7.26
CA ARG A 128 -17.82 2.10 6.99
C ARG A 128 -16.62 1.88 7.90
N LEU A 129 -15.45 2.30 7.45
CA LEU A 129 -14.26 2.29 8.28
C LEU A 129 -14.15 3.61 9.03
N ARG A 130 -14.33 3.58 10.35
CA ARG A 130 -14.02 4.73 11.22
C ARG A 130 -12.53 4.75 11.48
N ILE A 131 -11.88 5.87 11.17
CA ILE A 131 -10.44 6.09 11.33
C ILE A 131 -10.23 7.31 12.23
N PHE A 132 -9.31 7.19 13.19
CA PHE A 132 -8.96 8.27 14.11
C PHE A 132 -8.49 9.54 13.35
N GLY A 133 -9.07 10.69 13.71
CA GLY A 133 -8.76 11.98 13.09
C GLY A 133 -9.32 12.19 11.68
N ILE A 134 -10.03 11.20 11.09
CA ILE A 134 -10.52 11.23 9.71
C ILE A 134 -12.05 11.05 9.65
N GLY A 135 -12.59 10.24 10.58
CA GLY A 135 -14.02 9.92 10.61
C GLY A 135 -14.35 8.65 9.81
N HIS A 136 -15.59 8.56 9.31
CA HIS A 136 -16.15 7.38 8.68
C HIS A 136 -15.90 7.40 7.16
N VAL A 137 -15.03 6.53 6.67
CA VAL A 137 -14.68 6.38 5.26
C VAL A 137 -15.49 5.25 4.63
N LYS A 138 -16.04 5.48 3.43
CA LYS A 138 -16.78 4.46 2.68
C LYS A 138 -15.87 3.28 2.34
N LEU A 139 -16.33 2.07 2.70
CA LEU A 139 -15.63 0.80 2.52
C LEU A 139 -16.46 -0.12 1.63
N LYS A 140 -15.84 -0.77 0.64
CA LYS A 140 -16.49 -1.80 -0.19
C LYS A 140 -16.10 -3.19 0.32
N LEU A 141 -16.96 -3.78 1.14
CA LEU A 141 -16.83 -5.18 1.58
C LEU A 141 -17.42 -6.11 0.50
N HIS A 142 -16.58 -6.56 -0.42
CA HIS A 142 -16.98 -7.47 -1.50
C HIS A 142 -16.95 -8.96 -1.09
N ARG A 143 -16.48 -9.26 0.08
CA ARG A 143 -16.45 -10.60 0.70
C ARG A 143 -16.46 -10.47 2.22
N PRO A 144 -16.94 -11.48 2.97
CA PRO A 144 -16.91 -11.46 4.42
C PRO A 144 -15.47 -11.54 4.94
N ILE A 145 -15.23 -10.88 6.08
CA ILE A 145 -14.00 -11.03 6.84
C ILE A 145 -14.21 -12.23 7.78
N THR A 146 -13.28 -13.18 7.72
CA THR A 146 -13.33 -14.38 8.58
C THR A 146 -12.17 -14.35 9.59
N GLY A 147 -12.38 -14.97 10.74
CA GLY A 147 -11.42 -14.97 11.86
C GLY A 147 -11.43 -13.67 12.67
N THR A 148 -10.44 -13.50 13.52
CA THR A 148 -10.30 -12.36 14.43
C THR A 148 -9.38 -11.31 13.83
N ILE A 149 -9.89 -10.10 13.57
CA ILE A 149 -9.05 -8.99 13.06
C ILE A 149 -8.06 -8.58 14.16
N LYS A 150 -6.78 -8.59 13.88
CA LYS A 150 -5.72 -8.17 14.80
C LYS A 150 -5.19 -6.78 14.46
N THR A 151 -4.73 -6.57 13.22
CA THR A 151 -4.16 -5.28 12.80
C THR A 151 -4.90 -4.72 11.61
N VAL A 152 -4.89 -3.39 11.51
CA VAL A 152 -5.46 -2.64 10.39
C VAL A 152 -4.35 -1.84 9.72
N THR A 153 -4.18 -2.02 8.42
CA THR A 153 -3.24 -1.25 7.62
C THR A 153 -4.00 -0.45 6.57
N LEU A 154 -3.84 0.86 6.58
CA LEU A 154 -4.29 1.73 5.49
C LEU A 154 -3.15 1.85 4.51
N LYS A 155 -3.40 1.64 3.24
CA LYS A 155 -2.38 1.71 2.21
C LYS A 155 -2.86 2.55 1.03
N ARG A 156 -1.98 3.46 0.55
CA ARG A 156 -2.14 4.21 -0.69
C ARG A 156 -1.38 3.52 -1.80
N ASP A 157 -2.00 3.31 -2.95
CA ASP A 157 -1.32 2.80 -4.14
C ASP A 157 -0.63 3.93 -4.93
N VAL A 158 0.11 3.56 -5.97
CA VAL A 158 0.83 4.51 -6.85
C VAL A 158 -0.10 5.44 -7.62
N ARG A 159 -1.38 5.10 -7.74
CA ARG A 159 -2.43 5.90 -8.39
C ARG A 159 -3.19 6.79 -7.39
N GLY A 160 -2.75 6.87 -6.13
CA GLY A 160 -3.41 7.63 -5.07
C GLY A 160 -4.67 6.98 -4.49
N ARG A 161 -5.01 5.74 -4.86
CA ARG A 161 -6.18 5.05 -4.34
C ARG A 161 -5.86 4.44 -2.97
N TRP A 162 -6.85 4.48 -2.08
CA TRP A 162 -6.71 3.97 -0.72
C TRP A 162 -7.35 2.60 -0.57
N ALA A 163 -6.69 1.74 0.16
CA ALA A 163 -7.18 0.44 0.57
C ALA A 163 -6.96 0.22 2.07
N VAL A 164 -7.81 -0.61 2.68
CA VAL A 164 -7.60 -1.13 4.02
C VAL A 164 -7.26 -2.62 3.94
N ILE A 165 -6.29 -3.04 4.72
CA ILE A 165 -5.87 -4.43 4.84
C ILE A 165 -6.07 -4.86 6.30
N PHE A 166 -6.95 -5.83 6.52
CA PHE A 166 -7.17 -6.44 7.81
C PHE A 166 -6.33 -7.72 7.93
N SER A 167 -5.42 -7.78 8.90
CA SER A 167 -4.69 -9.01 9.22
C SER A 167 -5.49 -9.78 10.27
N CYS A 168 -6.00 -10.95 9.89
CA CYS A 168 -6.85 -11.80 10.73
C CYS A 168 -6.08 -13.03 11.21
N ALA A 169 -6.28 -13.37 12.50
CA ALA A 169 -5.92 -14.64 13.07
C ALA A 169 -7.13 -15.58 13.06
N ASP A 170 -6.90 -16.85 13.37
CA ASP A 170 -7.94 -17.87 13.59
C ASP A 170 -8.87 -18.05 12.37
N VAL A 171 -8.36 -17.79 11.18
CA VAL A 171 -9.10 -18.03 9.94
C VAL A 171 -9.17 -19.55 9.70
N PRO A 172 -10.36 -20.13 9.52
CA PRO A 172 -10.50 -21.54 9.22
C PRO A 172 -9.70 -21.92 7.97
N ALA A 173 -8.98 -23.03 8.05
CA ALA A 173 -8.33 -23.60 6.87
C ALA A 173 -9.41 -24.14 5.93
N ARG A 174 -9.41 -23.69 4.68
CA ARG A 174 -10.23 -24.30 3.66
C ARG A 174 -9.46 -25.49 3.09
N MET A 175 -9.82 -26.66 3.55
CA MET A 175 -9.30 -27.88 2.93
C MET A 175 -10.02 -28.09 1.60
N PHE A 176 -9.27 -28.25 0.52
CA PHE A 176 -9.82 -28.75 -0.72
C PHE A 176 -10.06 -30.24 -0.57
N PRO A 177 -11.10 -30.80 -1.20
CA PRO A 177 -11.26 -32.25 -1.28
C PRO A 177 -9.99 -32.85 -1.89
N LYS A 178 -9.57 -34.02 -1.39
CA LYS A 178 -8.46 -34.76 -2.00
C LYS A 178 -8.79 -35.02 -3.46
N ALA A 179 -7.95 -34.56 -4.37
CA ALA A 179 -8.04 -34.95 -5.76
C ALA A 179 -7.64 -36.44 -5.90
N ASN A 180 -8.31 -37.16 -6.76
CA ASN A 180 -7.99 -38.58 -7.00
C ASN A 180 -6.74 -38.76 -7.88
N ALA A 181 -6.28 -37.70 -8.53
CA ALA A 181 -5.05 -37.68 -9.33
C ALA A 181 -4.44 -36.28 -9.35
N ASP A 182 -3.13 -36.21 -9.41
CA ASP A 182 -2.39 -34.98 -9.65
C ASP A 182 -2.32 -34.72 -11.15
N VAL A 183 -2.56 -33.45 -11.55
CA VAL A 183 -2.42 -33.01 -12.94
C VAL A 183 -1.29 -32.01 -13.04
N GLY A 184 -0.28 -32.33 -13.84
CA GLY A 184 0.77 -31.40 -14.23
C GLY A 184 0.25 -30.43 -15.29
N ILE A 185 0.60 -29.15 -15.19
CA ILE A 185 0.22 -28.11 -16.14
C ILE A 185 1.50 -27.45 -16.66
N ASP A 186 1.71 -27.52 -17.99
CA ASP A 186 2.76 -26.79 -18.68
C ASP A 186 2.14 -25.59 -19.41
N MET A 187 2.70 -24.39 -19.18
CA MET A 187 2.21 -23.13 -19.77
C MET A 187 3.09 -22.75 -20.95
N GLY A 188 2.49 -22.61 -22.13
CA GLY A 188 3.20 -22.33 -23.37
C GLY A 188 2.69 -21.14 -24.17
N LEU A 189 3.44 -20.77 -25.21
CA LEU A 189 3.04 -19.70 -26.15
C LEU A 189 2.14 -20.21 -27.28
N THR A 190 2.28 -21.45 -27.67
CA THR A 190 1.47 -22.08 -28.74
C THR A 190 0.13 -22.50 -28.20
N ALA A 191 0.09 -23.39 -27.23
CA ALA A 191 -1.06 -23.63 -26.38
C ALA A 191 -0.95 -22.78 -25.11
N PHE A 192 -2.07 -22.33 -24.56
CA PHE A 192 -2.07 -21.60 -23.28
C PHE A 192 -1.62 -22.50 -22.13
N ALA A 193 -2.11 -23.73 -22.13
CA ALA A 193 -1.68 -24.75 -21.20
C ALA A 193 -1.79 -26.15 -21.83
N THR A 194 -0.87 -27.04 -21.49
CA THR A 194 -0.95 -28.47 -21.79
C THR A 194 -0.98 -29.23 -20.48
N LEU A 195 -1.98 -30.09 -20.31
CA LEU A 195 -2.13 -30.90 -19.11
C LEU A 195 -1.37 -32.22 -19.28
N SER A 196 -0.92 -32.78 -18.18
CA SER A 196 -0.28 -34.13 -18.19
C SER A 196 -1.23 -35.25 -18.63
N THR A 197 -2.54 -34.96 -18.71
CA THR A 197 -3.58 -35.84 -19.27
C THR A 197 -3.59 -35.86 -20.79
N GLY A 198 -2.78 -35.02 -21.48
CA GLY A 198 -2.77 -34.83 -22.92
C GLY A 198 -3.73 -33.77 -23.44
N GLU A 199 -4.56 -33.18 -22.60
CA GLU A 199 -5.44 -32.07 -22.98
C GLU A 199 -4.63 -30.79 -23.21
N ALA A 200 -4.86 -30.13 -24.35
CA ALA A 200 -4.29 -28.84 -24.68
C ALA A 200 -5.38 -27.76 -24.62
N ILE A 201 -5.11 -26.68 -23.91
CA ILE A 201 -5.95 -25.48 -23.83
C ILE A 201 -5.37 -24.44 -24.78
N ASP A 202 -6.12 -24.05 -25.79
CA ASP A 202 -5.67 -23.10 -26.80
C ASP A 202 -5.41 -21.71 -26.23
N ASN A 203 -4.41 -21.03 -26.82
CA ASN A 203 -4.10 -19.65 -26.45
C ASN A 203 -5.09 -18.70 -27.15
N PRO A 204 -6.00 -18.06 -26.42
CA PRO A 204 -7.04 -17.20 -27.01
C PRO A 204 -6.49 -15.90 -27.60
N ARG A 205 -5.21 -15.56 -27.37
CA ARG A 205 -4.49 -14.42 -27.94
C ARG A 205 -5.28 -13.10 -27.83
N TRP A 206 -5.98 -12.85 -26.75
CA TRP A 206 -6.85 -11.68 -26.53
C TRP A 206 -6.15 -10.36 -26.82
N TYR A 207 -4.87 -10.22 -26.48
CA TYR A 207 -4.13 -9.02 -26.80
C TYR A 207 -4.10 -8.76 -28.31
N ARG A 208 -3.76 -9.77 -29.13
CA ARG A 208 -3.73 -9.62 -30.60
C ARG A 208 -5.10 -9.30 -31.20
N GLN A 209 -6.17 -9.90 -30.64
CA GLN A 209 -7.55 -9.64 -31.10
C GLN A 209 -7.98 -8.20 -30.80
N THR A 210 -7.50 -7.59 -29.71
CA THR A 210 -7.90 -6.26 -29.26
C THR A 210 -6.85 -5.17 -29.58
N GLU A 211 -5.69 -5.53 -30.09
CA GLU A 211 -4.56 -4.60 -30.34
C GLU A 211 -4.94 -3.41 -31.23
N ALA A 212 -5.64 -3.67 -32.33
CA ALA A 212 -6.09 -2.62 -33.22
C ALA A 212 -7.10 -1.67 -32.56
N SER A 213 -8.04 -2.21 -31.79
CA SER A 213 -9.03 -1.43 -31.04
C SER A 213 -8.37 -0.63 -29.91
N LEU A 214 -7.40 -1.21 -29.22
CA LEU A 214 -6.61 -0.53 -28.19
C LEU A 214 -5.80 0.63 -28.78
N ALA A 215 -5.13 0.40 -29.93
CA ALA A 215 -4.37 1.43 -30.63
C ALA A 215 -5.27 2.57 -31.11
N ALA A 216 -6.47 2.25 -31.61
CA ALA A 216 -7.46 3.26 -31.99
C ALA A 216 -7.94 4.09 -30.79
N ALA A 217 -8.26 3.42 -29.66
CA ALA A 217 -8.66 4.09 -28.43
C ALA A 217 -7.55 4.97 -27.84
N GLN A 218 -6.30 4.56 -27.91
CA GLN A 218 -5.16 5.35 -27.45
C GLN A 218 -4.90 6.60 -28.31
N ARG A 219 -5.21 6.56 -29.60
CA ARG A 219 -5.09 7.72 -30.53
C ARG A 219 -6.26 8.71 -30.39
N ALA A 220 -7.40 8.27 -29.91
CA ALA A 220 -8.59 9.13 -29.80
C ALA A 220 -8.38 10.35 -28.90
N PRO A 221 -7.79 10.25 -27.68
CA PRO A 221 -7.49 11.42 -26.84
C PRO A 221 -6.52 12.42 -27.49
N GLN A 222 -5.54 11.91 -28.23
CA GLN A 222 -4.56 12.74 -28.94
C GLN A 222 -5.22 13.53 -30.08
N ARG A 223 -6.19 12.93 -30.80
CA ARG A 223 -6.97 13.61 -31.82
C ARG A 223 -7.88 14.69 -31.23
N VAL A 224 -8.55 14.40 -30.09
CA VAL A 224 -9.38 15.38 -29.38
C VAL A 224 -8.53 16.56 -28.90
N ALA A 225 -7.40 16.33 -28.26
CA ALA A 225 -6.51 17.37 -27.80
C ALA A 225 -5.92 18.22 -28.95
N ALA A 226 -5.61 17.58 -30.09
CA ALA A 226 -5.16 18.28 -31.29
C ALA A 226 -6.26 19.15 -31.91
N LEU A 227 -7.53 18.68 -31.90
CA LEU A 227 -8.67 19.44 -32.37
C LEU A 227 -9.00 20.63 -31.46
N GLU A 228 -8.93 20.43 -30.15
CA GLU A 228 -9.11 21.48 -29.14
C GLU A 228 -8.01 22.57 -29.27
N ALA A 229 -6.75 22.17 -29.47
CA ALA A 229 -5.65 23.08 -29.71
C ALA A 229 -5.84 23.87 -31.02
N TYR A 230 -6.31 23.21 -32.09
CA TYR A 230 -6.61 23.83 -33.37
C TYR A 230 -7.74 24.88 -33.28
N ILE A 231 -8.81 24.55 -32.57
CA ILE A 231 -9.93 25.47 -32.29
C ILE A 231 -9.46 26.65 -31.44
N ALA A 232 -8.62 26.42 -30.42
CA ALA A 232 -8.09 27.46 -29.55
C ALA A 232 -7.18 28.46 -30.29
N THR A 233 -6.55 28.05 -31.41
CA THR A 233 -5.74 28.94 -32.27
C THR A 233 -6.56 29.81 -33.23
N GLY A 234 -7.89 29.73 -33.20
CA GLY A 234 -8.78 30.55 -33.99
C GLY A 234 -8.85 30.21 -35.51
N ASN A 235 -8.28 29.09 -35.90
CA ASN A 235 -8.43 28.56 -37.26
C ASN A 235 -9.80 27.87 -37.40
N THR A 236 -10.77 28.58 -37.94
CA THR A 236 -12.01 27.95 -38.43
C THR A 236 -11.68 27.16 -39.68
N LEU A 237 -12.08 25.87 -39.70
CA LEU A 237 -12.11 25.07 -40.91
C LEU A 237 -13.00 25.81 -41.91
N ALA A 238 -12.39 26.41 -42.93
CA ALA A 238 -13.15 26.85 -44.10
C ALA A 238 -13.83 25.61 -44.68
N ALA A 239 -15.16 25.64 -44.74
CA ALA A 239 -15.93 24.60 -45.39
C ALA A 239 -15.43 24.55 -46.84
N ALA A 240 -14.81 23.46 -47.23
CA ALA A 240 -14.53 23.15 -48.60
C ALA A 240 -15.87 22.70 -49.24
N ASP A 241 -16.35 23.54 -50.17
CA ASP A 241 -17.44 23.21 -51.09
C ASP A 241 -17.11 21.98 -51.96
#